data_8c30566c30f49c62ecd1888189b29a2a
#
_entry.id   8c30566c30f49c62ecd1888189b29a2a
#
_cell.length_a   1.000
_cell.length_b   1.000
_cell.length_c   1.000
_cell.angle_alpha   90.00
_cell.angle_beta   90.00
_cell.angle_gamma   90.00
#
_symmetry.space_group_name_H-M   'P 1'
#
loop_
_entity.id
_entity.type
_entity.pdbx_description
1 polymer ?
#
loop_
_entity_poly.entity_id
_entity_poly.type
_entity_poly.pdbx_seq_one_letter_code
_entity_poly.pdbx_strand_id
1 'polypeptide(L)'
;MHLTYEICVDSTDGAIAAEQAGASRVELSAGLFEGGITPSLGLIETTLAAVSSLRVHVLVRPRGGDFIYDEHEIRAMERDVAAVRAAGAHGVVIGALTPDGDVDRRTMDRLQAQAGSMQITFHRAFDMVADPRAVLETLIDRGYQRVLTSGQESSALEGAPLIAELVRQAGERIAIMAGGAITARNAQRVAQVTGVREMHFAALVPTPSSAAFRNPRAFMGDVLRQSEYERSVTARTVIEATMSAAAAHGESTPVASSGPR
;
A
#
# COMPACT_ATOMS: atom_id res chain seq x y z
N MET A 1 8.90 16.81 10.99
CA MET A 1 9.32 15.53 10.40
C MET A 1 8.64 15.41 9.05
N HIS A 2 9.35 15.15 7.96
CA HIS A 2 8.73 15.04 6.64
C HIS A 2 8.15 13.62 6.48
N LEU A 3 6.84 13.50 6.25
CA LEU A 3 6.16 12.24 5.96
C LEU A 3 6.12 12.01 4.45
N THR A 4 6.36 10.77 4.03
CA THR A 4 6.18 10.30 2.66
C THR A 4 4.84 9.59 2.56
N TYR A 5 4.07 9.88 1.52
CA TYR A 5 2.74 9.31 1.32
C TYR A 5 2.71 8.44 0.08
N GLU A 6 2.17 7.24 0.25
CA GLU A 6 1.83 6.31 -0.81
C GLU A 6 0.32 6.15 -0.87
N ILE A 7 -0.26 6.38 -2.04
CA ILE A 7 -1.71 6.26 -2.24
C ILE A 7 -2.00 4.97 -3.00
N CYS A 8 -2.89 4.14 -2.44
CA CYS A 8 -3.40 2.95 -3.11
C CYS A 8 -4.42 3.37 -4.16
N VAL A 9 -4.18 3.01 -5.42
CA VAL A 9 -5.02 3.40 -6.56
C VAL A 9 -5.27 2.21 -7.49
N ASP A 10 -6.42 2.21 -8.16
CA ASP A 10 -6.82 1.19 -9.13
C ASP A 10 -7.15 1.77 -10.53
N SER A 11 -6.74 3.00 -10.77
CA SER A 11 -6.99 3.70 -12.02
C SER A 11 -5.93 4.75 -12.33
N THR A 12 -5.76 5.06 -13.60
CA THR A 12 -4.90 6.16 -14.07
C THR A 12 -5.36 7.51 -13.52
N ASP A 13 -6.67 7.77 -13.49
CA ASP A 13 -7.23 8.99 -12.90
C ASP A 13 -6.90 9.11 -11.42
N GLY A 14 -6.89 7.99 -10.69
CA GLY A 14 -6.49 7.93 -9.30
C GLY A 14 -5.01 8.29 -9.10
N ALA A 15 -4.13 7.83 -9.98
CA ALA A 15 -2.71 8.19 -9.95
C ALA A 15 -2.50 9.67 -10.27
N ILE A 16 -3.21 10.23 -11.26
CA ILE A 16 -3.19 11.67 -11.57
C ILE A 16 -3.67 12.49 -10.37
N ALA A 17 -4.77 12.07 -9.72
CA ALA A 17 -5.26 12.74 -8.52
C ALA A 17 -4.25 12.72 -7.37
N ALA A 18 -3.51 11.61 -7.21
CA ALA A 18 -2.46 11.48 -6.21
C ALA A 18 -1.27 12.40 -6.53
N GLU A 19 -0.82 12.48 -7.79
CA GLU A 19 0.23 13.41 -8.22
C GLU A 19 -0.16 14.86 -7.96
N GLN A 20 -1.38 15.24 -8.35
CA GLN A 20 -1.90 16.60 -8.13
C GLN A 20 -2.06 16.96 -6.65
N ALA A 21 -2.28 15.99 -5.78
CA ALA A 21 -2.32 16.17 -4.33
C ALA A 21 -0.91 16.27 -3.70
N GLY A 22 0.16 16.01 -4.47
CA GLY A 22 1.53 16.04 -3.98
C GLY A 22 1.98 14.76 -3.27
N ALA A 23 1.31 13.63 -3.52
CA ALA A 23 1.80 12.34 -3.05
C ALA A 23 3.14 11.99 -3.68
N SER A 24 3.99 11.28 -2.95
CA SER A 24 5.33 10.89 -3.43
C SER A 24 5.29 9.62 -4.28
N ARG A 25 4.31 8.76 -4.02
CA ARG A 25 4.22 7.42 -4.61
C ARG A 25 2.77 6.95 -4.67
N VAL A 26 2.49 6.07 -5.62
CA VAL A 26 1.27 5.26 -5.60
C VAL A 26 1.63 3.77 -5.59
N GLU A 27 0.77 2.98 -4.96
CA GLU A 27 0.65 1.56 -5.22
C GLU A 27 -0.48 1.36 -6.23
N LEU A 28 -0.11 0.95 -7.46
CA LEU A 28 -1.07 0.65 -8.51
C LEU A 28 -1.50 -0.81 -8.43
N SER A 29 -2.78 -1.02 -8.29
CA SER A 29 -3.41 -2.35 -8.17
C SER A 29 -4.69 -2.44 -9.00
N ALA A 30 -5.36 -3.56 -8.95
CA ALA A 30 -6.74 -3.75 -9.37
C ALA A 30 -7.51 -4.42 -8.22
N GLY A 31 -8.84 -4.44 -8.27
CA GLY A 31 -9.64 -5.21 -7.31
C GLY A 31 -9.43 -4.81 -5.85
N LEU A 32 -9.47 -3.53 -5.54
CA LEU A 32 -9.24 -3.01 -4.18
C LEU A 32 -10.19 -3.60 -3.11
N PHE A 33 -11.37 -4.07 -3.52
CA PHE A 33 -12.31 -4.76 -2.64
C PHE A 33 -11.79 -6.13 -2.15
N GLU A 34 -10.82 -6.74 -2.86
CA GLU A 34 -10.10 -7.95 -2.43
C GLU A 34 -8.78 -7.63 -1.70
N GLY A 35 -8.53 -6.37 -1.41
CA GLY A 35 -7.26 -5.89 -0.85
C GLY A 35 -6.18 -5.68 -1.92
N GLY A 36 -6.56 -5.62 -3.18
CA GLY A 36 -5.68 -5.43 -4.33
C GLY A 36 -5.14 -6.73 -4.92
N ILE A 37 -5.11 -6.77 -6.25
CA ILE A 37 -4.50 -7.81 -7.08
C ILE A 37 -3.66 -7.15 -8.18
N THR A 38 -2.89 -7.93 -8.93
CA THR A 38 -2.06 -7.44 -10.05
C THR A 38 -2.91 -6.67 -11.07
N PRO A 39 -2.57 -5.42 -11.41
CA PRO A 39 -3.25 -4.66 -12.45
C PRO A 39 -2.85 -5.18 -13.84
N SER A 40 -3.70 -4.93 -14.86
CA SER A 40 -3.35 -5.26 -16.23
C SER A 40 -2.14 -4.47 -16.72
N LEU A 41 -1.36 -5.04 -17.66
CA LEU A 41 -0.22 -4.34 -18.27
C LEU A 41 -0.66 -3.01 -18.93
N GLY A 42 -1.83 -3.00 -19.58
CA GLY A 42 -2.38 -1.77 -20.20
C GLY A 42 -2.65 -0.67 -19.15
N LEU A 43 -3.15 -1.01 -17.95
CA LEU A 43 -3.31 -0.04 -16.88
C LEU A 43 -1.97 0.48 -16.38
N ILE A 44 -0.96 -0.39 -16.25
CA ILE A 44 0.39 -0.01 -15.83
C ILE A 44 1.01 0.99 -16.81
N GLU A 45 1.05 0.64 -18.11
CA GLU A 45 1.64 1.48 -19.17
C GLU A 45 0.92 2.83 -19.30
N THR A 46 -0.44 2.82 -19.28
CA THR A 46 -1.23 4.04 -19.34
C THR A 46 -0.97 4.95 -18.14
N THR A 47 -0.85 4.38 -16.95
CA THR A 47 -0.57 5.15 -15.73
C THR A 47 0.84 5.75 -15.76
N LEU A 48 1.85 4.96 -16.14
CA LEU A 48 3.23 5.45 -16.27
C LEU A 48 3.36 6.59 -17.30
N ALA A 49 2.60 6.53 -18.38
CA ALA A 49 2.60 7.59 -19.40
C ALA A 49 1.86 8.87 -18.93
N ALA A 50 0.94 8.76 -17.99
CA ALA A 50 0.08 9.87 -17.54
C ALA A 50 0.65 10.69 -16.37
N VAL A 51 1.62 10.15 -15.63
CA VAL A 51 2.25 10.83 -14.47
C VAL A 51 3.72 11.13 -14.77
N SER A 52 4.25 12.20 -14.17
CA SER A 52 5.60 12.69 -14.48
C SER A 52 6.53 12.76 -13.28
N SER A 53 6.02 13.11 -12.11
CA SER A 53 6.78 13.27 -10.85
C SER A 53 6.49 12.19 -9.83
N LEU A 54 5.40 11.45 -10.02
CA LEU A 54 4.90 10.42 -9.11
C LEU A 54 5.64 9.10 -9.33
N ARG A 55 6.11 8.48 -8.27
CA ARG A 55 6.66 7.11 -8.36
C ARG A 55 5.53 6.09 -8.39
N VAL A 56 5.55 5.20 -9.37
CA VAL A 56 4.56 4.12 -9.52
C VAL A 56 5.20 2.81 -9.05
N HIS A 57 4.68 2.26 -7.97
CA HIS A 57 4.94 0.90 -7.51
C HIS A 57 3.75 0.03 -7.87
N VAL A 58 3.99 -1.16 -8.39
CA VAL A 58 2.94 -2.04 -8.89
C VAL A 58 2.78 -3.24 -7.97
N LEU A 59 1.55 -3.49 -7.53
CA LEU A 59 1.23 -4.68 -6.77
C LEU A 59 1.26 -5.91 -7.67
N VAL A 60 2.01 -6.94 -7.27
CA VAL A 60 1.99 -8.26 -7.91
C VAL A 60 1.46 -9.27 -6.90
N ARG A 61 0.17 -9.56 -7.05
CA ARG A 61 -0.60 -10.51 -6.24
C ARG A 61 -1.63 -11.17 -7.16
N PRO A 62 -1.51 -12.49 -7.42
CA PRO A 62 -2.29 -13.15 -8.48
C PRO A 62 -3.77 -13.33 -8.11
N ARG A 63 -4.11 -13.33 -6.82
CA ARG A 63 -5.48 -13.51 -6.30
C ARG A 63 -5.66 -12.93 -4.90
N GLY A 64 -6.89 -12.79 -4.48
CA GLY A 64 -7.27 -12.57 -3.08
C GLY A 64 -6.97 -13.78 -2.18
N GLY A 65 -7.33 -13.70 -0.90
CA GLY A 65 -7.09 -14.73 0.11
C GLY A 65 -5.67 -14.66 0.70
N ASP A 66 -5.11 -15.83 1.02
CA ASP A 66 -3.80 -15.98 1.65
C ASP A 66 -2.62 -15.61 0.72
N PHE A 67 -1.41 -15.79 1.23
CA PHE A 67 -0.16 -15.48 0.52
C PHE A 67 0.72 -16.73 0.31
N ILE A 68 0.09 -17.91 0.32
CA ILE A 68 0.74 -19.20 0.06
C ILE A 68 0.41 -19.58 -1.38
N TYR A 69 1.39 -19.55 -2.25
CA TYR A 69 1.21 -19.68 -3.70
C TYR A 69 1.71 -21.02 -4.21
N ASP A 70 0.98 -21.59 -5.19
CA ASP A 70 1.43 -22.76 -5.93
C ASP A 70 2.44 -22.38 -7.03
N GLU A 71 3.02 -23.39 -7.69
CA GLU A 71 4.05 -23.16 -8.70
C GLU A 71 3.50 -22.45 -9.96
N HIS A 72 2.20 -22.57 -10.28
CA HIS A 72 1.60 -21.85 -11.40
C HIS A 72 1.40 -20.38 -11.07
N GLU A 73 0.95 -20.09 -9.86
CA GLU A 73 0.80 -18.73 -9.35
C GLU A 73 2.16 -18.02 -9.26
N ILE A 74 3.19 -18.72 -8.74
CA ILE A 74 4.55 -18.18 -8.66
C ILE A 74 5.10 -17.86 -10.05
N ARG A 75 4.90 -18.74 -11.05
CA ARG A 75 5.30 -18.46 -12.43
C ARG A 75 4.56 -17.29 -13.06
N ALA A 76 3.28 -17.10 -12.73
CA ALA A 76 2.53 -15.92 -13.15
C ALA A 76 3.13 -14.66 -12.53
N MET A 77 3.37 -14.67 -11.21
CA MET A 77 4.01 -13.56 -10.51
C MET A 77 5.39 -13.19 -11.07
N GLU A 78 6.23 -14.17 -11.40
CA GLU A 78 7.55 -13.92 -12.03
C GLU A 78 7.40 -13.17 -13.36
N ARG A 79 6.44 -13.59 -14.19
CA ARG A 79 6.18 -12.91 -15.47
C ARG A 79 5.61 -11.51 -15.28
N ASP A 80 4.73 -11.34 -14.30
CA ASP A 80 4.17 -10.04 -13.96
C ASP A 80 5.26 -9.08 -13.48
N VAL A 81 6.15 -9.52 -12.56
CA VAL A 81 7.29 -8.69 -12.10
C VAL A 81 8.21 -8.31 -13.28
N ALA A 82 8.49 -9.25 -14.17
CA ALA A 82 9.30 -8.97 -15.37
C ALA A 82 8.61 -7.97 -16.31
N ALA A 83 7.29 -8.09 -16.51
CA ALA A 83 6.49 -7.15 -17.32
C ALA A 83 6.44 -5.76 -16.68
N VAL A 84 6.22 -5.68 -15.37
CA VAL A 84 6.23 -4.43 -14.59
C VAL A 84 7.58 -3.71 -14.75
N ARG A 85 8.69 -4.45 -14.65
CA ARG A 85 10.02 -3.90 -14.88
C ARG A 85 10.20 -3.41 -16.32
N ALA A 86 9.78 -4.20 -17.30
CA ALA A 86 9.89 -3.84 -18.71
C ALA A 86 9.05 -2.60 -19.07
N ALA A 87 7.91 -2.41 -18.42
CA ALA A 87 7.10 -1.20 -18.56
C ALA A 87 7.75 0.05 -17.94
N GLY A 88 8.80 -0.08 -17.15
CA GLY A 88 9.51 1.05 -16.54
C GLY A 88 8.94 1.51 -15.20
N ALA A 89 8.23 0.66 -14.47
CA ALA A 89 7.78 0.98 -13.12
C ALA A 89 8.95 1.22 -12.15
N HIS A 90 8.72 2.03 -11.13
CA HIS A 90 9.75 2.42 -10.16
C HIS A 90 9.97 1.38 -9.07
N GLY A 91 8.97 0.55 -8.82
CA GLY A 91 9.02 -0.48 -7.79
C GLY A 91 7.93 -1.53 -7.97
N VAL A 92 8.07 -2.59 -7.21
CA VAL A 92 7.12 -3.70 -7.13
C VAL A 92 6.74 -3.96 -5.67
N VAL A 93 5.48 -4.32 -5.45
CA VAL A 93 4.94 -4.64 -4.14
C VAL A 93 4.56 -6.12 -4.15
N ILE A 94 5.27 -6.93 -3.36
CA ILE A 94 5.21 -8.39 -3.39
C ILE A 94 5.26 -8.97 -1.98
N GLY A 95 4.87 -10.22 -1.82
CA GLY A 95 5.00 -10.98 -0.57
C GLY A 95 4.48 -12.39 -0.74
N ALA A 96 5.20 -13.37 -0.24
CA ALA A 96 4.82 -14.76 -0.22
C ALA A 96 5.21 -15.37 1.12
N LEU A 97 4.35 -16.24 1.65
CA LEU A 97 4.51 -16.90 2.94
C LEU A 97 4.54 -18.41 2.80
N THR A 98 5.14 -19.06 3.79
CA THR A 98 5.02 -20.50 4.01
C THR A 98 3.74 -20.80 4.83
N PRO A 99 3.26 -22.04 4.84
CA PRO A 99 2.14 -22.45 5.69
C PRO A 99 2.36 -22.20 7.19
N ASP A 100 3.62 -22.13 7.64
CA ASP A 100 3.97 -21.88 9.03
C ASP A 100 4.02 -20.38 9.37
N GLY A 101 3.69 -19.50 8.42
CA GLY A 101 3.69 -18.05 8.62
C GLY A 101 5.08 -17.42 8.60
N ASP A 102 6.06 -18.03 7.96
CA ASP A 102 7.36 -17.40 7.65
C ASP A 102 7.37 -16.90 6.20
N VAL A 103 8.36 -16.09 5.83
CA VAL A 103 8.59 -15.69 4.44
C VAL A 103 8.97 -16.90 3.60
N ASP A 104 8.26 -17.13 2.49
CA ASP A 104 8.73 -18.09 1.48
C ASP A 104 9.95 -17.52 0.75
N ARG A 105 11.12 -17.77 1.34
CA ARG A 105 12.41 -17.25 0.86
C ARG A 105 12.70 -17.67 -0.56
N ARG A 106 12.33 -18.90 -0.94
CA ARG A 106 12.56 -19.41 -2.31
C ARG A 106 11.74 -18.64 -3.33
N THR A 107 10.46 -18.44 -3.07
CA THR A 107 9.58 -17.65 -3.93
C THR A 107 10.05 -16.21 -3.99
N MET A 108 10.36 -15.61 -2.84
CA MET A 108 10.81 -14.21 -2.80
C MET A 108 12.15 -14.00 -3.52
N ASP A 109 13.09 -14.95 -3.51
CA ASP A 109 14.33 -14.90 -4.28
C ASP A 109 14.04 -14.88 -5.80
N ARG A 110 13.10 -15.71 -6.25
CA ARG A 110 12.68 -15.77 -7.65
C ARG A 110 12.08 -14.45 -8.11
N LEU A 111 11.17 -13.88 -7.32
CA LEU A 111 10.53 -12.59 -7.63
C LEU A 111 11.54 -11.43 -7.60
N GLN A 112 12.44 -11.40 -6.62
CA GLN A 112 13.49 -10.39 -6.51
C GLN A 112 14.43 -10.43 -7.70
N ALA A 113 14.78 -11.61 -8.21
CA ALA A 113 15.59 -11.77 -9.40
C ALA A 113 14.94 -11.13 -10.65
N GLN A 114 13.59 -11.20 -10.77
CA GLN A 114 12.86 -10.54 -11.84
C GLN A 114 12.74 -9.02 -11.63
N ALA A 115 12.71 -8.56 -10.40
CA ALA A 115 12.58 -7.13 -10.07
C ALA A 115 13.83 -6.32 -10.50
N GLY A 116 15.01 -6.92 -10.50
CA GLY A 116 16.24 -6.23 -10.89
C GLY A 116 16.54 -5.04 -9.97
N SER A 117 16.64 -3.83 -10.54
CA SER A 117 16.93 -2.60 -9.80
C SER A 117 15.68 -1.87 -9.26
N MET A 118 14.47 -2.39 -9.50
CA MET A 118 13.26 -1.81 -8.94
C MET A 118 13.27 -1.85 -7.41
N GLN A 119 12.66 -0.86 -6.78
CA GLN A 119 12.42 -0.92 -5.35
C GLN A 119 11.44 -2.06 -5.01
N ILE A 120 11.66 -2.73 -3.89
CA ILE A 120 10.78 -3.80 -3.41
C ILE A 120 10.13 -3.36 -2.10
N THR A 121 8.80 -3.42 -2.08
CA THR A 121 7.98 -3.32 -0.87
C THR A 121 7.43 -4.69 -0.53
N PHE A 122 7.64 -5.17 0.68
CA PHE A 122 6.93 -6.34 1.19
C PHE A 122 5.57 -5.88 1.73
N HIS A 123 4.51 -6.38 1.12
CA HIS A 123 3.14 -5.92 1.41
C HIS A 123 2.56 -6.52 2.70
N ARG A 124 1.25 -6.34 2.92
CA ARG A 124 0.53 -6.78 4.12
C ARG A 124 0.50 -8.30 4.36
N ALA A 125 1.14 -9.14 3.55
CA ALA A 125 1.52 -10.48 3.97
C ALA A 125 2.32 -10.47 5.28
N PHE A 126 3.03 -9.36 5.56
CA PHE A 126 3.71 -9.13 6.83
C PHE A 126 2.77 -9.15 8.04
N ASP A 127 1.51 -8.77 7.86
CA ASP A 127 0.52 -8.81 8.93
C ASP A 127 0.04 -10.25 9.26
N MET A 128 0.40 -11.23 8.43
CA MET A 128 0.02 -12.64 8.57
C MET A 128 1.18 -13.55 8.99
N VAL A 129 2.34 -12.98 9.33
CA VAL A 129 3.50 -13.78 9.76
C VAL A 129 3.41 -14.17 11.24
N ALA A 130 4.02 -15.30 11.60
CA ALA A 130 4.02 -15.79 12.98
C ALA A 130 4.94 -14.96 13.91
N ASP A 131 6.10 -14.52 13.40
CA ASP A 131 7.06 -13.68 14.14
C ASP A 131 7.47 -12.46 13.31
N PRO A 132 6.81 -11.32 13.48
CA PRO A 132 7.10 -10.11 12.71
C PRO A 132 8.51 -9.55 12.96
N ARG A 133 9.11 -9.81 14.14
CA ARG A 133 10.46 -9.32 14.46
C ARG A 133 11.52 -10.11 13.70
N ALA A 134 11.41 -11.42 13.67
CA ALA A 134 12.32 -12.28 12.91
C ALA A 134 12.18 -12.06 11.41
N VAL A 135 10.93 -11.91 10.91
CA VAL A 135 10.65 -11.62 9.50
C VAL A 135 11.22 -10.26 9.10
N LEU A 136 11.12 -9.23 9.94
CA LEU A 136 11.71 -7.92 9.65
C LEU A 136 13.22 -8.02 9.39
N GLU A 137 13.98 -8.75 10.23
CA GLU A 137 15.42 -8.96 9.99
C GLU A 137 15.67 -9.71 8.67
N THR A 138 14.85 -10.72 8.37
CA THR A 138 14.94 -11.44 7.09
C THR A 138 14.77 -10.50 5.88
N LEU A 139 13.84 -9.54 5.95
CA LEU A 139 13.62 -8.58 4.86
C LEU A 139 14.72 -7.53 4.77
N ILE A 140 15.29 -7.12 5.91
CA ILE A 140 16.47 -6.24 5.98
C ILE A 140 17.67 -6.90 5.32
N ASP A 141 17.97 -8.15 5.69
CA ASP A 141 19.10 -8.91 5.13
C ASP A 141 18.98 -9.12 3.62
N ARG A 142 17.75 -9.14 3.08
CA ARG A 142 17.47 -9.22 1.66
C ARG A 142 17.57 -7.87 0.94
N GLY A 143 17.78 -6.79 1.64
CA GLY A 143 17.92 -5.45 1.07
C GLY A 143 16.59 -4.86 0.57
N TYR A 144 15.45 -5.26 1.12
CA TYR A 144 14.16 -4.64 0.77
C TYR A 144 14.09 -3.22 1.30
N GLN A 145 13.45 -2.34 0.53
CA GLN A 145 13.41 -0.92 0.86
C GLN A 145 12.30 -0.61 1.88
N ARG A 146 11.25 -1.48 1.94
CA ARG A 146 10.06 -1.10 2.72
C ARG A 146 9.22 -2.32 3.11
N VAL A 147 8.56 -2.20 4.26
CA VAL A 147 7.52 -3.10 4.73
C VAL A 147 6.24 -2.29 4.92
N LEU A 148 5.14 -2.75 4.32
CA LEU A 148 3.80 -2.22 4.56
C LEU A 148 3.09 -3.08 5.60
N THR A 149 2.63 -2.47 6.70
CA THR A 149 1.99 -3.20 7.80
C THR A 149 0.90 -2.37 8.50
N SER A 150 -0.11 -3.06 9.01
CA SER A 150 -1.05 -2.52 9.99
C SER A 150 -0.70 -2.92 11.43
N GLY A 151 0.47 -3.55 11.65
CA GLY A 151 0.87 -4.05 12.95
C GLY A 151 0.12 -5.32 13.37
N GLN A 152 -0.20 -6.19 12.41
CA GLN A 152 -0.95 -7.43 12.58
C GLN A 152 -2.39 -7.24 13.13
N GLU A 153 -2.95 -6.04 12.97
CA GLU A 153 -4.29 -5.69 13.43
C GLU A 153 -5.16 -5.21 12.24
N SER A 154 -6.45 -5.02 12.49
CA SER A 154 -7.40 -4.56 11.48
C SER A 154 -7.09 -3.14 10.99
N SER A 155 -6.46 -2.32 11.83
CA SER A 155 -6.05 -0.95 11.49
C SER A 155 -4.66 -0.62 12.01
N ALA A 156 -3.98 0.32 11.33
CA ALA A 156 -2.68 0.83 11.77
C ALA A 156 -2.72 1.50 13.15
N LEU A 157 -3.88 2.01 13.58
CA LEU A 157 -4.02 2.61 14.91
C LEU A 157 -4.10 1.54 16.00
N GLU A 158 -4.81 0.44 15.76
CA GLU A 158 -4.86 -0.71 16.67
C GLU A 158 -3.51 -1.39 16.77
N GLY A 159 -2.82 -1.60 15.64
CA GLY A 159 -1.47 -2.18 15.59
C GLY A 159 -0.33 -1.22 15.92
N ALA A 160 -0.63 0.02 16.33
CA ALA A 160 0.38 1.04 16.60
C ALA A 160 1.48 0.60 17.59
N PRO A 161 1.21 -0.17 18.64
CA PRO A 161 2.26 -0.65 19.53
C PRO A 161 3.33 -1.49 18.81
N LEU A 162 2.91 -2.45 17.99
CA LEU A 162 3.83 -3.29 17.21
C LEU A 162 4.54 -2.45 16.12
N ILE A 163 3.82 -1.58 15.41
CA ILE A 163 4.43 -0.70 14.40
C ILE A 163 5.54 0.15 15.04
N ALA A 164 5.30 0.76 16.20
CA ALA A 164 6.31 1.56 16.90
C ALA A 164 7.54 0.72 17.31
N GLU A 165 7.33 -0.53 17.70
CA GLU A 165 8.42 -1.46 17.99
C GLU A 165 9.24 -1.78 16.74
N LEU A 166 8.58 -2.12 15.64
CA LEU A 166 9.22 -2.41 14.34
C LEU A 166 9.98 -1.19 13.81
N VAL A 167 9.46 0.03 13.99
CA VAL A 167 10.18 1.28 13.64
C VAL A 167 11.50 1.40 14.42
N ARG A 168 11.47 1.13 15.73
CA ARG A 168 12.70 1.15 16.54
C ARG A 168 13.69 0.06 16.13
N GLN A 169 13.20 -1.16 15.88
CA GLN A 169 14.01 -2.28 15.43
C GLN A 169 14.63 -2.02 14.06
N ALA A 170 13.85 -1.52 13.11
CA ALA A 170 14.30 -1.22 11.76
C ALA A 170 15.41 -0.15 11.72
N GLY A 171 15.29 0.89 12.54
CA GLY A 171 16.16 2.06 12.45
C GLY A 171 16.12 2.68 11.06
N GLU A 172 17.27 2.84 10.44
CA GLU A 172 17.39 3.35 9.05
C GLU A 172 17.61 2.22 8.01
N ARG A 173 17.54 0.93 8.43
CA ARG A 173 17.87 -0.21 7.57
C ARG A 173 16.77 -0.54 6.56
N ILE A 174 15.52 -0.29 6.91
CA ILE A 174 14.33 -0.51 6.07
C ILE A 174 13.22 0.44 6.52
N ALA A 175 12.41 0.94 5.59
CA ALA A 175 11.28 1.79 5.94
C ALA A 175 10.10 0.94 6.44
N ILE A 176 9.54 1.29 7.59
CA ILE A 176 8.25 0.78 8.05
C ILE A 176 7.18 1.76 7.60
N MET A 177 6.31 1.31 6.71
CA MET A 177 5.19 2.08 6.18
C MET A 177 3.90 1.63 6.84
N ALA A 178 3.26 2.53 7.58
CA ALA A 178 1.97 2.23 8.20
C ALA A 178 0.85 2.25 7.16
N GLY A 179 0.01 1.21 7.14
CA GLY A 179 -1.18 1.13 6.30
C GLY A 179 -2.29 0.33 6.98
N GLY A 180 -3.51 0.50 6.51
CA GLY A 180 -4.70 -0.10 7.08
C GLY A 180 -5.58 0.92 7.81
N ALA A 181 -6.72 1.24 7.20
CA ALA A 181 -7.75 2.15 7.70
C ALA A 181 -7.24 3.56 8.09
N ILE A 182 -6.20 4.06 7.43
CA ILE A 182 -5.69 5.43 7.63
C ILE A 182 -6.61 6.42 6.89
N THR A 183 -7.04 7.45 7.59
CA THR A 183 -7.91 8.53 7.11
C THR A 183 -7.50 9.86 7.74
N ALA A 184 -8.06 10.99 7.29
CA ALA A 184 -7.82 12.29 7.89
C ALA A 184 -8.17 12.34 9.41
N ARG A 185 -9.01 11.43 9.90
CA ARG A 185 -9.41 11.39 11.32
C ARG A 185 -8.36 10.78 12.23
N ASN A 186 -7.51 9.89 11.73
CA ASN A 186 -6.54 9.15 12.55
C ASN A 186 -5.08 9.29 12.09
N ALA A 187 -4.82 9.83 10.90
CA ALA A 187 -3.48 9.92 10.33
C ALA A 187 -2.48 10.61 11.27
N GLN A 188 -2.85 11.75 11.87
CA GLN A 188 -2.02 12.43 12.85
C GLN A 188 -1.68 11.53 14.04
N ARG A 189 -2.68 10.85 14.60
CA ARG A 189 -2.48 9.98 15.76
C ARG A 189 -1.58 8.80 15.41
N VAL A 190 -1.80 8.17 14.24
CA VAL A 190 -0.92 7.08 13.75
C VAL A 190 0.53 7.57 13.66
N ALA A 191 0.79 8.72 13.02
CA ALA A 191 2.14 9.28 12.93
C ALA A 191 2.79 9.47 14.29
N GLN A 192 2.04 10.05 15.24
CA GLN A 192 2.52 10.37 16.59
C GLN A 192 2.90 9.14 17.40
N VAL A 193 2.05 8.10 17.39
CA VAL A 193 2.23 6.95 18.28
C VAL A 193 3.15 5.88 17.70
N THR A 194 3.28 5.82 16.36
CA THR A 194 4.13 4.82 15.68
C THR A 194 5.53 5.35 15.35
N GLY A 195 5.66 6.65 15.10
CA GLY A 195 6.90 7.25 14.66
C GLY A 195 7.29 6.91 13.22
N VAL A 196 6.37 6.37 12.40
CA VAL A 196 6.63 6.06 10.99
C VAL A 196 6.94 7.32 10.19
N ARG A 197 7.73 7.16 9.14
CA ARG A 197 8.03 8.21 8.16
C ARG A 197 7.30 8.01 6.83
N GLU A 198 6.63 6.88 6.66
CA GLU A 198 5.84 6.57 5.47
C GLU A 198 4.45 6.10 5.84
N MET A 199 3.44 6.56 5.10
CA MET A 199 2.05 6.17 5.27
C MET A 199 1.42 5.75 3.96
N HIS A 200 0.64 4.68 4.02
CA HIS A 200 -0.11 4.12 2.90
C HIS A 200 -1.61 4.17 3.19
N PHE A 201 -2.40 4.72 2.26
CA PHE A 201 -3.85 4.76 2.39
C PHE A 201 -4.57 4.84 1.04
N ALA A 202 -5.83 4.42 1.02
CA ALA A 202 -6.76 4.66 -0.09
C ALA A 202 -7.61 5.89 0.20
N ALA A 203 -7.94 6.65 -0.83
CA ALA A 203 -8.72 7.89 -0.74
C ALA A 203 -9.96 7.78 -1.62
N LEU A 204 -10.76 6.74 -1.40
CA LEU A 204 -11.90 6.36 -2.24
C LEU A 204 -13.16 7.13 -1.86
N VAL A 205 -13.89 7.60 -2.87
CA VAL A 205 -15.24 8.16 -2.74
C VAL A 205 -16.21 7.44 -3.68
N PRO A 206 -17.44 7.18 -3.24
CA PRO A 206 -18.48 6.65 -4.11
C PRO A 206 -18.79 7.65 -5.23
N THR A 207 -18.88 7.16 -6.45
CA THR A 207 -19.18 7.98 -7.64
C THR A 207 -20.24 7.28 -8.49
N PRO A 208 -21.38 7.94 -8.77
CA PRO A 208 -22.41 7.36 -9.61
C PRO A 208 -21.90 7.05 -11.02
N SER A 209 -22.42 5.98 -11.61
CA SER A 209 -22.19 5.68 -13.01
C SER A 209 -22.85 6.73 -13.91
N SER A 210 -22.18 7.07 -15.02
CA SER A 210 -22.74 7.91 -16.10
C SER A 210 -23.74 7.19 -17.00
N ALA A 211 -24.04 5.89 -16.72
CA ALA A 211 -25.00 5.12 -17.51
C ALA A 211 -26.40 5.72 -17.45
N ALA A 212 -26.93 6.14 -18.59
CA ALA A 212 -28.30 6.64 -18.72
C ALA A 212 -29.34 5.50 -18.62
N PHE A 213 -29.05 4.37 -19.24
CA PHE A 213 -29.86 3.16 -19.10
C PHE A 213 -29.39 2.33 -17.92
N ARG A 214 -30.32 1.85 -17.08
CA ARG A 214 -30.04 0.98 -15.95
C ARG A 214 -30.94 -0.25 -15.96
N ASN A 215 -30.35 -1.44 -15.93
CA ASN A 215 -31.12 -2.68 -15.77
C ASN A 215 -31.15 -3.09 -14.30
N PRO A 216 -32.28 -2.94 -13.61
CA PRO A 216 -32.38 -3.26 -12.17
C PRO A 216 -32.47 -4.76 -11.86
N ARG A 217 -32.48 -5.61 -12.91
CA ARG A 217 -32.64 -7.06 -12.78
C ARG A 217 -31.35 -7.86 -12.93
N ALA A 218 -30.27 -7.23 -13.40
CA ALA A 218 -28.99 -7.87 -13.64
C ALA A 218 -27.95 -7.37 -12.64
N PHE A 219 -27.26 -8.31 -11.98
CA PHE A 219 -26.13 -8.05 -11.10
C PHE A 219 -24.96 -8.90 -11.58
N MET A 220 -23.79 -8.28 -11.76
CA MET A 220 -22.61 -8.96 -12.27
C MET A 220 -21.74 -9.54 -11.15
N GLY A 221 -21.76 -8.93 -9.93
CA GLY A 221 -21.06 -9.42 -8.75
C GLY A 221 -21.89 -10.42 -7.97
N ASP A 222 -21.39 -11.65 -7.75
CA ASP A 222 -22.13 -12.71 -7.06
C ASP A 222 -22.23 -12.44 -5.55
N VAL A 223 -21.17 -12.65 -4.79
CA VAL A 223 -21.19 -12.57 -3.31
C VAL A 223 -21.13 -11.12 -2.83
N LEU A 224 -20.38 -10.27 -3.47
CA LEU A 224 -20.11 -8.90 -3.02
C LEU A 224 -21.21 -7.90 -3.35
N ARG A 225 -22.13 -8.20 -4.25
CA ARG A 225 -23.32 -7.42 -4.62
C ARG A 225 -23.08 -5.91 -4.65
N GLN A 226 -21.96 -5.48 -5.21
CA GLN A 226 -21.74 -4.07 -5.44
C GLN A 226 -22.73 -3.53 -6.48
N SER A 227 -23.16 -2.28 -6.34
CA SER A 227 -24.03 -1.66 -7.32
C SER A 227 -23.29 -1.50 -8.65
N GLU A 228 -23.87 -1.97 -9.75
CA GLU A 228 -23.36 -1.73 -11.10
C GLU A 228 -23.40 -0.24 -11.51
N TYR A 229 -24.08 0.58 -10.71
CA TYR A 229 -24.31 2.00 -10.99
C TYR A 229 -23.57 2.93 -10.04
N GLU A 230 -22.66 2.40 -9.25
CA GLU A 230 -21.77 3.15 -8.38
C GLU A 230 -20.38 2.51 -8.39
N ARG A 231 -19.35 3.33 -8.45
CA ARG A 231 -17.96 2.89 -8.30
C ARG A 231 -17.24 3.76 -7.29
N SER A 232 -16.25 3.22 -6.64
CA SER A 232 -15.33 3.99 -5.81
C SER A 232 -14.20 4.56 -6.68
N VAL A 233 -13.93 5.85 -6.55
CA VAL A 233 -12.82 6.51 -7.26
C VAL A 233 -11.92 7.21 -6.27
N THR A 234 -10.63 7.28 -6.58
CA THR A 234 -9.64 8.03 -5.78
C THR A 234 -9.92 9.53 -5.91
N ALA A 235 -10.08 10.24 -4.79
CA ALA A 235 -10.39 11.65 -4.74
C ALA A 235 -9.21 12.47 -4.20
N ARG A 236 -8.74 13.43 -4.98
CA ARG A 236 -7.67 14.35 -4.60
C ARG A 236 -7.93 15.05 -3.27
N THR A 237 -9.14 15.54 -3.05
CA THR A 237 -9.52 16.24 -1.81
C THR A 237 -9.38 15.38 -0.55
N VAL A 238 -9.66 14.06 -0.66
CA VAL A 238 -9.48 13.12 0.46
C VAL A 238 -8.00 12.85 0.71
N ILE A 239 -7.18 12.78 -0.35
CA ILE A 239 -5.72 12.66 -0.22
C ILE A 239 -5.17 13.88 0.51
N GLU A 240 -5.46 15.09 0.00
CA GLU A 240 -5.00 16.36 0.59
C GLU A 240 -5.41 16.50 2.05
N ALA A 241 -6.66 16.18 2.39
CA ALA A 241 -7.15 16.22 3.77
C ALA A 241 -6.39 15.24 4.69
N THR A 242 -6.11 14.03 4.22
CA THR A 242 -5.41 13.00 4.99
C THR A 242 -3.94 13.37 5.19
N MET A 243 -3.27 13.83 4.15
CA MET A 243 -1.87 14.29 4.21
C MET A 243 -1.71 15.51 5.11
N SER A 244 -2.61 16.50 5.00
CA SER A 244 -2.61 17.69 5.84
C SER A 244 -2.83 17.33 7.32
N ALA A 245 -3.77 16.45 7.61
CA ALA A 245 -4.01 15.98 8.98
C ALA A 245 -2.78 15.26 9.57
N ALA A 246 -2.10 14.44 8.79
CA ALA A 246 -0.87 13.76 9.23
C ALA A 246 0.28 14.74 9.48
N ALA A 247 0.43 15.76 8.62
CA ALA A 247 1.51 16.76 8.70
C ALA A 247 1.38 17.74 9.88
N ALA A 248 0.19 17.97 10.39
CA ALA A 248 -0.06 18.89 11.53
C ALA A 248 0.69 18.51 12.82
N HIS A 249 1.39 17.39 12.82
CA HIS A 249 2.27 16.96 13.91
C HIS A 249 3.52 17.84 14.12
N GLY A 250 3.98 18.60 13.11
CA GLY A 250 5.22 19.39 13.18
C GLY A 250 5.11 20.72 13.90
N GLU A 251 3.90 21.20 14.20
CA GLU A 251 3.64 22.56 14.69
C GLU A 251 3.16 22.66 16.16
N SER A 252 3.27 21.61 16.96
CA SER A 252 2.94 21.71 18.38
C SER A 252 3.90 22.66 19.10
N THR A 253 3.45 23.86 19.32
CA THR A 253 4.08 24.93 20.12
C THR A 253 4.50 24.36 21.48
N PRO A 254 5.71 24.68 22.01
CA PRO A 254 6.08 24.25 23.35
C PRO A 254 5.11 24.90 24.36
N VAL A 255 4.48 24.05 25.18
CA VAL A 255 3.72 24.51 26.33
C VAL A 255 4.67 25.32 27.21
N ALA A 256 4.40 26.60 27.31
CA ALA A 256 5.13 27.49 28.22
C ALA A 256 4.96 26.93 29.65
N SER A 257 6.06 26.51 30.24
CA SER A 257 6.11 26.13 31.65
C SER A 257 5.83 27.37 32.49
N SER A 258 4.59 27.52 32.98
CA SER A 258 4.30 28.44 34.06
C SER A 258 4.90 27.88 35.35
N GLY A 259 6.09 28.37 35.70
CA GLY A 259 6.70 28.13 37.01
C GLY A 259 5.85 28.76 38.10
N PRO A 260 5.81 28.14 39.31
CA PRO A 260 5.06 28.67 40.45
C PRO A 260 5.73 29.92 40.99
N ARG A 261 4.88 30.94 41.32
CA ARG A 261 5.23 32.05 42.21
C ARG A 261 5.16 31.61 43.64
#